data_d241102f2af644138bcf2cc4719da340
#
_entry.id   d241102f2af644138bcf2cc4719da340
#
_cell.length_a   1.000
_cell.length_b   1.000
_cell.length_c   1.000
_cell.angle_alpha   90.00
_cell.angle_beta   90.00
_cell.angle_gamma   90.00
#
_symmetry.space_group_name_H-M   'P 1'
#
loop_
_entity.id
_entity.type
_entity.pdbx_description
1 polymer ?
#
loop_
_entity_poly.entity_id
_entity_poly.type
_entity_poly.pdbx_seq_one_letter_code
_entity_poly.pdbx_strand_id
1 'polypeptide(L)'
;MTSTEITEQDIAALIARWSEAAQLYIDGDLRAYAAIARHAEDYTLLPPNGGDARSGFDGSDDAVEWTARTFRGGQAELEVFKTYRSGDLAVLVAVERQVGAVGDLPLQDWSLRITLVFRREGTDWRLVHRHADPLVRAVNPELFAAIARGDHSL
;
A
#
# COMPACT_ATOMS: atom_id res chain seq x y z
N MET A 1 6.71 31.01 8.52
CA MET A 1 7.72 29.98 8.22
C MET A 1 7.55 29.51 6.79
N THR A 2 8.59 29.63 6.01
CA THR A 2 8.60 29.01 4.67
C THR A 2 8.74 27.52 4.84
N SER A 3 7.76 26.77 4.33
CA SER A 3 7.86 25.31 4.24
C SER A 3 9.08 24.95 3.40
N THR A 4 9.94 24.08 3.90
CA THR A 4 11.09 23.59 3.14
C THR A 4 10.57 22.75 1.98
N GLU A 5 11.07 23.00 0.77
CA GLU A 5 10.66 22.23 -0.40
C GLU A 5 10.99 20.75 -0.22
N ILE A 6 10.09 19.88 -0.69
CA ILE A 6 10.33 18.43 -0.71
C ILE A 6 11.42 18.15 -1.74
N THR A 7 12.50 17.51 -1.31
CA THR A 7 13.65 17.19 -2.16
C THR A 7 13.52 15.81 -2.81
N GLU A 8 14.33 15.56 -3.83
CA GLU A 8 14.45 14.20 -4.41
C GLU A 8 14.95 13.19 -3.39
N GLN A 9 15.78 13.64 -2.45
CA GLN A 9 16.29 12.80 -1.37
C GLN A 9 15.18 12.41 -0.39
N ASP A 10 14.23 13.31 -0.10
CA ASP A 10 13.06 13.00 0.70
C ASP A 10 12.22 11.92 0.02
N ILE A 11 12.01 12.03 -1.29
CA ILE A 11 11.27 11.04 -2.09
C ILE A 11 11.99 9.69 -2.08
N ALA A 12 13.30 9.67 -2.28
CA ALA A 12 14.10 8.44 -2.25
C ALA A 12 13.98 7.74 -0.88
N ALA A 13 14.00 8.51 0.22
CA ALA A 13 13.83 7.98 1.56
C ALA A 13 12.42 7.40 1.78
N LEU A 14 11.38 8.05 1.25
CA LEU A 14 10.02 7.53 1.29
C LEU A 14 9.90 6.20 0.54
N ILE A 15 10.46 6.11 -0.66
CA ILE A 15 10.43 4.88 -1.46
C ILE A 15 11.12 3.74 -0.72
N ALA A 16 12.29 3.99 -0.14
CA ALA A 16 13.03 2.99 0.61
C ALA A 16 12.24 2.50 1.83
N ARG A 17 11.66 3.43 2.60
CA ARG A 17 10.86 3.12 3.79
C ARG A 17 9.62 2.30 3.44
N TRP A 18 8.92 2.67 2.37
CA TRP A 18 7.67 1.98 2.00
C TRP A 18 7.91 0.68 1.26
N SER A 19 9.06 0.49 0.62
CA SER A 19 9.51 -0.83 0.16
C SER A 19 9.78 -1.76 1.34
N GLU A 20 10.44 -1.27 2.38
CA GLU A 20 10.64 -2.03 3.62
C GLU A 20 9.31 -2.35 4.30
N ALA A 21 8.39 -1.38 4.35
CA ALA A 21 7.06 -1.59 4.91
C ALA A 21 6.29 -2.69 4.17
N ALA A 22 6.34 -2.70 2.84
CA ALA A 22 5.71 -3.74 2.02
C ALA A 22 6.30 -5.13 2.35
N GLN A 23 7.61 -5.24 2.52
CA GLN A 23 8.27 -6.47 2.92
C GLN A 23 7.81 -6.96 4.29
N LEU A 24 7.75 -6.06 5.26
CA LEU A 24 7.27 -6.41 6.61
C LEU A 24 5.82 -6.89 6.60
N TYR A 25 4.98 -6.29 5.75
CA TYR A 25 3.59 -6.69 5.65
C TYR A 25 3.44 -8.10 5.03
N ILE A 26 4.13 -8.40 3.94
CA ILE A 26 4.08 -9.74 3.32
C ILE A 26 4.67 -10.81 4.23
N ASP A 27 5.58 -10.42 5.13
CA ASP A 27 6.13 -11.29 6.17
C ASP A 27 5.16 -11.49 7.35
N GLY A 28 4.02 -10.80 7.35
CA GLY A 28 3.01 -10.91 8.39
C GLY A 28 3.32 -10.16 9.67
N ASP A 29 4.28 -9.21 9.65
CA ASP A 29 4.71 -8.46 10.82
C ASP A 29 4.09 -7.05 10.84
N LEU A 30 2.82 -6.97 11.24
CA LEU A 30 2.10 -5.71 11.30
C LEU A 30 2.66 -4.75 12.36
N ARG A 31 3.24 -5.24 13.44
CA ARG A 31 3.83 -4.37 14.47
C ARG A 31 5.07 -3.65 13.94
N ALA A 32 5.96 -4.38 13.30
CA ALA A 32 7.14 -3.78 12.68
C ALA A 32 6.75 -2.85 11.51
N TYR A 33 5.76 -3.27 10.71
CA TYR A 33 5.17 -2.40 9.68
C TYR A 33 4.69 -1.07 10.27
N ALA A 34 3.87 -1.10 11.30
CA ALA A 34 3.30 0.10 11.93
C ALA A 34 4.37 1.02 12.54
N ALA A 35 5.50 0.46 12.94
CA ALA A 35 6.61 1.24 13.51
C ALA A 35 7.27 2.16 12.49
N ILE A 36 7.30 1.77 11.22
CA ILE A 36 7.93 2.56 10.15
C ILE A 36 6.92 3.18 9.18
N ALA A 37 5.79 2.50 8.95
CA ALA A 37 4.72 2.95 8.06
C ALA A 37 3.70 3.76 8.85
N ARG A 38 4.03 5.02 9.10
CA ARG A 38 3.18 5.89 9.90
C ARG A 38 2.01 6.41 9.07
N HIS A 39 0.81 6.30 9.65
CA HIS A 39 -0.43 6.73 9.02
C HIS A 39 -0.91 8.04 9.64
N ALA A 40 -1.48 8.91 8.81
CA ALA A 40 -2.12 10.14 9.27
C ALA A 40 -3.40 9.81 10.05
N GLU A 41 -3.83 10.73 10.93
CA GLU A 41 -5.05 10.57 11.69
C GLU A 41 -6.28 10.45 10.78
N ASP A 42 -6.27 11.17 9.66
CA ASP A 42 -7.32 11.17 8.64
C ASP A 42 -7.07 10.18 7.49
N TYR A 43 -6.25 9.16 7.71
CA TYR A 43 -5.91 8.14 6.72
C TYR A 43 -7.14 7.45 6.13
N THR A 44 -7.10 7.23 4.83
CA THR A 44 -8.12 6.46 4.10
C THR A 44 -7.49 5.38 3.24
N LEU A 45 -8.24 4.30 3.05
CA LEU A 45 -7.79 3.12 2.29
C LEU A 45 -8.89 2.66 1.35
N LEU A 46 -8.52 2.45 0.08
CA LEU A 46 -9.27 1.59 -0.84
C LEU A 46 -8.50 0.26 -0.90
N PRO A 47 -9.03 -0.81 -0.26
CA PRO A 47 -8.24 -2.03 -0.07
C PRO A 47 -8.08 -2.84 -1.37
N PRO A 48 -6.96 -3.56 -1.52
CA PRO A 48 -6.63 -4.24 -2.78
C PRO A 48 -7.57 -5.39 -3.14
N ASN A 49 -8.27 -5.94 -2.17
CA ASN A 49 -9.26 -7.00 -2.42
C ASN A 49 -10.67 -6.45 -2.69
N GLY A 50 -10.80 -5.12 -2.83
CA GLY A 50 -12.08 -4.48 -3.08
C GLY A 50 -12.89 -4.23 -1.82
N GLY A 51 -14.16 -3.90 -1.99
CA GLY A 51 -15.05 -3.55 -0.91
C GLY A 51 -15.07 -2.06 -0.60
N ASP A 52 -15.65 -1.72 0.54
CA ASP A 52 -15.85 -0.33 0.95
C ASP A 52 -14.54 0.37 1.32
N ALA A 53 -14.50 1.67 1.10
CA ALA A 53 -13.43 2.53 1.59
C ALA A 53 -13.36 2.47 3.13
N ARG A 54 -12.15 2.46 3.66
CA ARG A 54 -11.89 2.44 5.10
C ARG A 54 -11.25 3.73 5.57
N SER A 55 -11.59 4.14 6.79
CA SER A 55 -10.98 5.28 7.47
C SER A 55 -10.17 4.81 8.67
N GLY A 56 -8.98 5.38 8.82
CA GLY A 56 -8.07 5.05 9.91
C GLY A 56 -7.28 3.77 9.71
N PHE A 57 -6.14 3.70 10.37
CA PHE A 57 -5.27 2.52 10.36
C PHE A 57 -5.60 1.62 11.56
N ASP A 58 -5.84 0.35 11.30
CA ASP A 58 -6.09 -0.65 12.34
C ASP A 58 -4.79 -1.36 12.73
N GLY A 59 -4.21 -0.98 13.85
CA GLY A 59 -3.05 -1.63 14.48
C GLY A 59 -3.40 -2.43 15.72
N SER A 60 -4.67 -2.83 15.88
CA SER A 60 -5.13 -3.62 17.03
C SER A 60 -4.44 -4.98 17.13
N ASP A 61 -4.49 -5.60 18.31
CA ASP A 61 -3.96 -6.95 18.51
C ASP A 61 -4.64 -7.96 17.60
N ASP A 62 -5.94 -7.83 17.36
CA ASP A 62 -6.67 -8.69 16.41
C ASP A 62 -6.13 -8.54 14.98
N ALA A 63 -5.86 -7.32 14.54
CA ALA A 63 -5.26 -7.06 13.23
C ALA A 63 -3.85 -7.64 13.12
N VAL A 64 -3.05 -7.53 14.19
CA VAL A 64 -1.70 -8.12 14.26
C VAL A 64 -1.76 -9.64 14.11
N GLU A 65 -2.63 -10.30 14.84
CA GLU A 65 -2.79 -11.75 14.78
C GLU A 65 -3.32 -12.22 13.42
N TRP A 66 -4.29 -11.49 12.87
CA TRP A 66 -4.85 -11.80 11.55
C TRP A 66 -3.77 -11.69 10.47
N THR A 67 -2.98 -10.62 10.50
CA THR A 67 -1.91 -10.39 9.52
C THR A 67 -0.85 -11.50 9.59
N ALA A 68 -0.40 -11.84 10.80
CA ALA A 68 0.59 -12.90 11.00
C ALA A 68 0.11 -14.28 10.53
N ARG A 69 -1.18 -14.55 10.69
CA ARG A 69 -1.79 -15.82 10.28
C ARG A 69 -2.02 -15.87 8.77
N THR A 70 -2.28 -14.71 8.15
CA THR A 70 -2.69 -14.61 6.74
C THR A 70 -1.49 -14.48 5.80
N PHE A 71 -0.53 -13.61 6.14
CA PHE A 71 0.65 -13.34 5.30
C PHE A 71 1.85 -14.11 5.86
N ARG A 72 2.30 -15.11 5.12
CA ARG A 72 3.25 -16.11 5.63
C ARG A 72 4.63 -16.02 4.97
N GLY A 73 4.99 -14.82 4.49
CA GLY A 73 6.32 -14.57 3.94
C GLY A 73 6.36 -14.48 2.43
N GLY A 74 7.42 -13.90 1.95
CA GLY A 74 7.66 -13.67 0.54
C GLY A 74 8.64 -12.53 0.33
N GLN A 75 8.49 -11.85 -0.80
CA GLN A 75 9.30 -10.69 -1.16
C GLN A 75 8.39 -9.58 -1.68
N ALA A 76 8.64 -8.35 -1.26
CA ALA A 76 7.91 -7.18 -1.72
C ALA A 76 8.81 -5.95 -1.84
N GLU A 77 8.55 -5.14 -2.85
CA GLU A 77 9.22 -3.86 -3.06
C GLU A 77 8.34 -2.94 -3.90
N LEU A 78 8.63 -1.64 -3.86
CA LEU A 78 7.96 -0.65 -4.71
C LEU A 78 8.75 -0.47 -6.02
N GLU A 79 8.05 -0.60 -7.13
CA GLU A 79 8.54 -0.19 -8.45
C GLU A 79 7.82 1.11 -8.81
N VAL A 80 8.49 2.25 -8.59
CA VAL A 80 7.88 3.57 -8.74
C VAL A 80 7.87 4.00 -10.20
N PHE A 81 6.68 4.29 -10.71
CA PHE A 81 6.48 4.79 -12.07
C PHE A 81 6.63 6.31 -12.12
N LYS A 82 6.03 7.03 -11.16
CA LYS A 82 6.03 8.49 -11.12
C LYS A 82 5.87 9.01 -9.70
N THR A 83 6.49 10.14 -9.44
CA THR A 83 6.32 10.88 -8.20
C THR A 83 5.81 12.28 -8.48
N TYR A 84 4.97 12.80 -7.60
CA TYR A 84 4.51 14.19 -7.61
C TYR A 84 4.74 14.79 -6.24
N ARG A 85 5.06 16.06 -6.20
CA ARG A 85 5.25 16.79 -4.94
C ARG A 85 4.75 18.21 -5.07
N SER A 86 4.09 18.71 -4.03
CA SER A 86 3.58 20.08 -3.96
C SER A 86 3.34 20.45 -2.50
N GLY A 87 3.98 21.52 -2.02
CA GLY A 87 3.89 21.91 -0.61
C GLY A 87 4.36 20.79 0.30
N ASP A 88 3.49 20.33 1.19
CA ASP A 88 3.76 19.22 2.11
C ASP A 88 3.21 17.87 1.63
N LEU A 89 2.73 17.81 0.39
CA LEU A 89 2.21 16.57 -0.19
C LEU A 89 3.20 15.93 -1.16
N ALA A 90 3.29 14.61 -1.09
CA ALA A 90 4.00 13.80 -2.07
C ALA A 90 3.11 12.62 -2.48
N VAL A 91 3.13 12.30 -3.77
CA VAL A 91 2.37 11.18 -4.34
C VAL A 91 3.32 10.22 -5.04
N LEU A 92 3.21 8.94 -4.71
CA LEU A 92 3.90 7.87 -5.42
C LEU A 92 2.88 7.07 -6.24
N VAL A 93 3.12 6.97 -7.54
CA VAL A 93 2.38 6.09 -8.45
C VAL A 93 3.30 4.91 -8.74
N ALA A 94 2.89 3.69 -8.35
CA ALA A 94 3.81 2.57 -8.32
C ALA A 94 3.10 1.24 -8.57
N VAL A 95 3.91 0.22 -8.85
CA VAL A 95 3.54 -1.17 -8.67
C VAL A 95 4.23 -1.68 -7.40
N GLU A 96 3.46 -2.25 -6.50
CA GLU A 96 4.00 -2.99 -5.37
C GLU A 96 4.23 -4.41 -5.86
N ARG A 97 5.48 -4.71 -6.21
CA ARG A 97 5.87 -6.05 -6.66
C ARG A 97 5.95 -6.95 -5.46
N GLN A 98 5.16 -8.03 -5.46
CA GLN A 98 5.22 -8.97 -4.36
C GLN A 98 4.90 -10.38 -4.79
N VAL A 99 5.66 -11.31 -4.22
CA VAL A 99 5.46 -12.74 -4.31
C VAL A 99 5.40 -13.26 -2.89
N GLY A 100 4.38 -14.02 -2.57
CA GLY A 100 4.21 -14.47 -1.20
C GLY A 100 3.23 -15.60 -1.04
N ALA A 101 3.18 -16.13 0.17
CA ALA A 101 2.19 -17.11 0.61
C ALA A 101 1.13 -16.38 1.43
N VAL A 102 -0.10 -16.38 0.95
CA VAL A 102 -1.23 -15.71 1.58
C VAL A 102 -2.35 -16.71 1.84
N GLY A 103 -2.86 -16.74 3.08
CA GLY A 103 -3.85 -17.72 3.49
C GLY A 103 -3.33 -19.14 3.31
N ASP A 104 -4.16 -20.01 2.76
CA ASP A 104 -3.80 -21.40 2.46
C ASP A 104 -3.28 -21.60 1.02
N LEU A 105 -3.08 -20.49 0.29
CA LEU A 105 -2.65 -20.56 -1.09
C LEU A 105 -1.12 -20.72 -1.19
N PRO A 106 -0.64 -21.37 -2.25
CA PRO A 106 0.81 -21.52 -2.46
C PRO A 106 1.46 -20.18 -2.82
N LEU A 107 2.79 -20.16 -2.73
CA LEU A 107 3.60 -19.02 -3.13
C LEU A 107 3.25 -18.60 -4.56
N GLN A 108 2.86 -17.33 -4.74
CA GLN A 108 2.47 -16.80 -6.05
C GLN A 108 2.56 -15.28 -6.06
N ASP A 109 2.33 -14.69 -7.22
CA ASP A 109 2.35 -13.24 -7.43
C ASP A 109 1.09 -12.58 -6.87
N TRP A 110 1.29 -11.55 -6.03
CA TRP A 110 0.24 -10.72 -5.44
C TRP A 110 0.48 -9.25 -5.76
N SER A 111 1.19 -8.94 -6.82
CA SER A 111 1.55 -7.57 -7.18
C SER A 111 0.33 -6.68 -7.34
N LEU A 112 0.48 -5.42 -6.95
CA LEU A 112 -0.60 -4.44 -6.88
C LEU A 112 -0.26 -3.18 -7.67
N ARG A 113 -1.26 -2.57 -8.27
CA ARG A 113 -1.16 -1.16 -8.70
C ARG A 113 -1.54 -0.31 -7.52
N ILE A 114 -0.68 0.63 -7.17
CA ILE A 114 -0.89 1.47 -6.00
C ILE A 114 -0.69 2.95 -6.28
N THR A 115 -1.43 3.76 -5.53
CA THR A 115 -1.19 5.19 -5.38
C THR A 115 -1.08 5.47 -3.89
N LEU A 116 0.03 6.07 -3.49
CA LEU A 116 0.29 6.46 -2.10
C LEU A 116 0.37 7.98 -2.02
N VAL A 117 -0.42 8.56 -1.12
CA VAL A 117 -0.40 10.00 -0.85
C VAL A 117 0.17 10.22 0.54
N PHE A 118 1.27 10.97 0.61
CA PHE A 118 1.94 11.32 1.85
C PHE A 118 1.79 12.80 2.16
N ARG A 119 1.70 13.10 3.45
CA ARG A 119 1.75 14.47 3.94
C ARG A 119 2.88 14.59 4.96
N ARG A 120 3.70 15.62 4.79
CA ARG A 120 4.74 15.95 5.76
C ARG A 120 4.09 16.70 6.92
N GLU A 121 4.23 16.15 8.12
CA GLU A 121 3.73 16.73 9.36
C GLU A 121 4.93 16.98 10.28
N GLY A 122 5.37 18.23 10.37
CA GLY A 122 6.63 18.59 11.05
C GLY A 122 7.83 18.02 10.29
N THR A 123 8.61 17.16 10.95
CA THR A 123 9.75 16.45 10.34
C THR A 123 9.41 15.03 9.93
N ASP A 124 8.14 14.62 10.09
CA ASP A 124 7.70 13.26 9.86
C ASP A 124 6.80 13.17 8.62
N TRP A 125 6.78 12.01 8.00
CA TRP A 125 5.91 11.71 6.87
C TRP A 125 4.82 10.76 7.29
N ARG A 126 3.57 11.09 6.93
CA ARG A 126 2.39 10.28 7.21
C ARG A 126 1.71 9.86 5.91
N LEU A 127 1.32 8.60 5.83
CA LEU A 127 0.47 8.14 4.73
C LEU A 127 -0.95 8.66 4.96
N VAL A 128 -1.46 9.43 4.00
CA VAL A 128 -2.82 10.01 4.05
C VAL A 128 -3.81 9.13 3.32
N HIS A 129 -3.39 8.53 2.20
CA HIS A 129 -4.24 7.69 1.38
C HIS A 129 -3.46 6.60 0.69
N ARG A 130 -4.05 5.41 0.66
CA ARG A 130 -3.59 4.29 -0.14
C ARG A 130 -4.76 3.78 -0.98
N HIS A 131 -4.56 3.72 -2.28
CA HIS A 131 -5.42 2.99 -3.20
C HIS A 131 -4.60 1.85 -3.80
N ALA A 132 -5.09 0.64 -3.70
CA ALA A 132 -4.43 -0.53 -4.24
C ALA A 132 -5.43 -1.44 -4.94
N ASP A 133 -5.03 -1.95 -6.10
CA ASP A 133 -5.77 -2.94 -6.86
C ASP A 133 -4.80 -4.03 -7.33
N PRO A 134 -5.28 -5.25 -7.55
CA PRO A 134 -4.44 -6.27 -8.18
C PRO A 134 -3.83 -5.77 -9.48
N LEU A 135 -2.61 -6.19 -9.78
CA LEU A 135 -1.94 -5.85 -11.04
C LEU A 135 -2.64 -6.57 -12.19
N VAL A 136 -3.72 -5.97 -12.67
CA VAL A 136 -4.54 -6.53 -13.74
C VAL A 136 -3.97 -6.12 -15.08
N ARG A 137 -3.78 -7.09 -15.98
CA ARG A 137 -3.52 -6.82 -17.40
C ARG A 137 -4.78 -6.29 -18.04
N ALA A 138 -4.67 -5.54 -19.15
CA ALA A 138 -5.82 -5.02 -19.85
C ALA A 138 -6.85 -6.14 -20.14
N VAL A 139 -8.09 -5.88 -19.81
CA VAL A 139 -9.21 -6.82 -20.01
C VAL A 139 -10.21 -6.26 -21.02
N ASN A 140 -11.01 -7.15 -21.60
CA ASN A 140 -12.09 -6.73 -22.48
C ASN A 140 -13.26 -6.12 -21.70
N PRO A 141 -14.19 -5.40 -22.38
CA PRO A 141 -15.32 -4.76 -21.70
C PRO A 141 -16.23 -5.72 -20.94
N GLU A 142 -16.41 -6.92 -21.42
CA GLU A 142 -17.26 -7.95 -20.79
C GLU A 142 -16.69 -8.34 -19.42
N LEU A 143 -15.41 -8.62 -19.35
CA LEU A 143 -14.75 -8.96 -18.07
C LEU A 143 -14.70 -7.74 -17.14
N PHE A 144 -14.40 -6.56 -17.69
CA PHE A 144 -14.43 -5.32 -16.89
C PHE A 144 -15.80 -5.13 -16.22
N ALA A 145 -16.88 -5.27 -17.00
CA ALA A 145 -18.24 -5.13 -16.48
C ALA A 145 -18.56 -6.18 -15.41
N ALA A 146 -18.13 -7.42 -15.61
CA ALA A 146 -18.32 -8.50 -14.64
C ALA A 146 -17.65 -8.21 -13.30
N ILE A 147 -16.40 -7.76 -13.36
CA ILE A 147 -15.64 -7.35 -12.16
C ILE A 147 -16.33 -6.19 -11.44
N ALA A 148 -16.75 -5.16 -12.20
CA ALA A 148 -17.41 -3.98 -11.64
C ALA A 148 -18.76 -4.28 -10.98
N ARG A 149 -19.48 -5.30 -11.50
CA ARG A 149 -20.74 -5.79 -10.91
C ARG A 149 -20.55 -6.66 -9.68
N GLY A 150 -19.32 -7.08 -9.38
CA GLY A 150 -19.05 -8.05 -8.33
C GLY A 150 -19.44 -9.48 -8.73
N ASP A 151 -19.36 -9.80 -10.01
CA ASP A 151 -19.58 -11.17 -10.48
C ASP A 151 -18.32 -12.00 -10.21
N HIS A 152 -18.46 -12.98 -9.32
CA HIS A 152 -17.34 -13.84 -8.88
C HIS A 152 -17.35 -15.23 -9.53
N SER A 153 -18.15 -15.42 -10.56
CA SER A 153 -18.25 -16.70 -11.29
C SER A 153 -17.19 -16.88 -12.38
N LEU A 154 -15.96 -16.42 -12.14
CA LEU A 154 -14.85 -16.49 -13.08
C LEU A 154 -14.03 -17.77 -12.90
#